data_9ec12466a68e3bd33689f3a58b9a19eb
#
_entry.id   9ec12466a68e3bd33689f3a58b9a19eb
#
_cell.length_a   1.000
_cell.length_b   1.000
_cell.length_c   1.000
_cell.angle_alpha   90.00
_cell.angle_beta   90.00
_cell.angle_gamma   90.00
#
_symmetry.space_group_name_H-M   'P 1'
#
loop_
_entity.id
_entity.type
_entity.pdbx_description
1 polymer ?
#
loop_
_entity_poly.entity_id
_entity_poly.type
_entity_poly.pdbx_seq_one_letter_code
_entity_poly.pdbx_strand_id
1 'polypeptide(L)'
;MPWPRRYHARQIRSVPKTVPVPLLSQVPAKRVSSFEPVIAKAFGEVVRASRVQMGVAQDQFALLAKIDRSYYGKLERGERQPSLALLLRVASGLEMSGAELVARVESAMDGSKSPERRAKR
;
A
#
# COMPACT_ATOMS: atom_id res chain seq x y z
N MET A 1 -20.52 -15.86 -19.59
CA MET A 1 -19.43 -16.65 -19.50
C MET A 1 -18.16 -15.87 -19.48
N PRO A 2 -17.63 -15.76 -18.38
CA PRO A 2 -16.49 -14.88 -18.22
C PRO A 2 -15.21 -15.33 -18.87
N TRP A 3 -14.99 -16.63 -18.90
CA TRP A 3 -13.69 -17.09 -19.39
C TRP A 3 -13.78 -17.76 -20.74
N PRO A 4 -12.86 -17.43 -21.62
CA PRO A 4 -12.81 -18.14 -22.89
C PRO A 4 -12.57 -19.60 -22.66
N ARG A 5 -13.17 -20.39 -23.46
CA ARG A 5 -13.01 -21.81 -23.32
C ARG A 5 -11.58 -22.26 -23.49
N ARG A 6 -10.89 -21.67 -24.45
CA ARG A 6 -9.53 -22.08 -24.67
C ARG A 6 -8.62 -21.68 -23.48
N TYR A 7 -9.01 -20.65 -22.79
CA TYR A 7 -8.25 -20.23 -21.63
C TYR A 7 -8.30 -21.30 -20.54
N HIS A 8 -9.49 -21.81 -20.29
CA HIS A 8 -9.63 -22.84 -19.29
C HIS A 8 -8.87 -24.10 -19.66
N ALA A 9 -9.01 -24.52 -20.88
CA ALA A 9 -8.38 -25.74 -21.30
C ALA A 9 -6.87 -25.62 -21.24
N ARG A 10 -6.39 -24.48 -21.66
CA ARG A 10 -4.98 -24.27 -21.68
C ARG A 10 -4.41 -24.19 -20.30
N GLN A 11 -5.13 -23.53 -19.41
CA GLN A 11 -4.70 -23.44 -18.05
C GLN A 11 -4.56 -24.82 -17.41
N ILE A 12 -5.55 -25.63 -17.61
CA ILE A 12 -5.54 -26.95 -17.02
C ILE A 12 -4.40 -27.77 -17.55
N ARG A 13 -4.16 -27.68 -18.84
CA ARG A 13 -3.11 -28.47 -19.41
C ARG A 13 -1.73 -27.98 -19.05
N SER A 14 -1.59 -26.68 -18.95
CA SER A 14 -0.29 -26.13 -18.69
C SER A 14 0.14 -26.26 -17.25
N VAL A 15 -0.79 -26.54 -16.38
CA VAL A 15 -0.44 -26.71 -14.98
C VAL A 15 0.06 -28.14 -14.78
N PRO A 16 1.30 -28.32 -14.38
CA PRO A 16 1.81 -29.67 -14.15
C PRO A 16 1.11 -30.28 -12.99
N LYS A 17 0.72 -31.52 -13.18
CA LYS A 17 0.08 -32.24 -12.12
C LYS A 17 0.98 -32.45 -10.98
N THR A 18 2.22 -32.55 -11.28
CA THR A 18 3.16 -32.88 -10.25
C THR A 18 4.03 -31.70 -9.99
N VAL A 19 3.48 -30.80 -9.24
CA VAL A 19 4.34 -29.77 -8.70
C VAL A 19 5.23 -30.46 -7.70
N PRO A 20 6.52 -30.38 -7.85
CA PRO A 20 7.42 -31.12 -6.95
C PRO A 20 7.18 -30.73 -5.52
N VAL A 21 6.81 -31.71 -4.74
CA VAL A 21 6.60 -31.47 -3.32
C VAL A 21 7.86 -30.96 -2.65
N PRO A 22 9.03 -31.47 -3.02
CA PRO A 22 10.25 -30.93 -2.42
C PRO A 22 10.41 -29.43 -2.64
N LEU A 23 9.97 -28.96 -3.79
CA LEU A 23 10.05 -27.54 -4.07
C LEU A 23 9.16 -26.78 -3.10
N LEU A 24 7.97 -27.28 -2.87
CA LEU A 24 7.08 -26.62 -1.94
C LEU A 24 7.58 -26.68 -0.53
N SER A 25 8.21 -27.77 -0.16
CA SER A 25 8.71 -27.89 1.18
C SER A 25 9.93 -27.05 1.42
N GLN A 26 10.52 -26.52 0.35
CA GLN A 26 11.64 -25.62 0.49
C GLN A 26 11.21 -24.22 0.72
N VAL A 27 9.94 -23.94 0.57
CA VAL A 27 9.41 -22.62 0.87
C VAL A 27 9.60 -22.40 2.36
N PRO A 28 10.09 -21.24 2.76
CA PRO A 28 10.31 -20.99 4.17
C PRO A 28 9.05 -21.26 4.97
N ALA A 29 9.23 -21.87 6.10
CA ALA A 29 8.11 -22.14 6.97
C ALA A 29 7.47 -20.85 7.41
N LYS A 30 8.25 -19.80 7.49
CA LYS A 30 7.75 -18.53 7.91
C LYS A 30 6.85 -17.97 6.83
N ARG A 31 5.68 -17.53 7.21
CA ARG A 31 4.75 -16.96 6.28
C ARG A 31 5.25 -15.66 5.75
N VAL A 32 4.99 -15.40 4.49
CA VAL A 32 5.30 -14.10 3.92
C VAL A 32 4.25 -13.13 4.43
N SER A 33 4.68 -12.11 5.10
CA SER A 33 3.78 -11.12 5.62
C SER A 33 3.36 -10.15 4.51
N SER A 34 2.13 -9.71 4.56
CA SER A 34 1.68 -8.71 3.62
C SER A 34 2.04 -7.31 4.09
N PHE A 35 2.62 -7.20 5.28
CA PHE A 35 3.02 -5.90 5.78
C PHE A 35 4.36 -5.51 5.18
N GLU A 36 4.39 -4.33 4.57
CA GLU A 36 5.59 -3.82 3.92
C GLU A 36 6.07 -2.58 4.65
N PRO A 37 7.07 -2.69 5.49
CA PRO A 37 7.49 -1.55 6.31
C PRO A 37 7.86 -0.31 5.52
N VAL A 38 8.49 -0.48 4.37
CA VAL A 38 8.88 0.65 3.57
C VAL A 38 7.65 1.40 3.07
N ILE A 39 6.66 0.66 2.64
CA ILE A 39 5.43 1.25 2.15
C ILE A 39 4.67 1.91 3.29
N ALA A 40 4.56 1.21 4.41
CA ALA A 40 3.84 1.75 5.55
C ALA A 40 4.46 3.05 6.02
N LYS A 41 5.78 3.09 6.07
CA LYS A 41 6.45 4.29 6.51
C LYS A 41 6.29 5.43 5.54
N ALA A 42 6.43 5.15 4.25
CA ALA A 42 6.25 6.18 3.23
C ALA A 42 4.83 6.73 3.27
N PHE A 43 3.85 5.85 3.42
CA PHE A 43 2.47 6.27 3.50
C PHE A 43 2.26 7.19 4.71
N GLY A 44 2.79 6.79 5.86
CA GLY A 44 2.65 7.59 7.06
C GLY A 44 3.27 8.97 6.92
N GLU A 45 4.42 9.03 6.31
CA GLU A 45 5.11 10.30 6.13
C GLU A 45 4.36 11.23 5.19
N VAL A 46 3.86 10.67 4.10
CA VAL A 46 3.12 11.48 3.14
C VAL A 46 1.84 12.01 3.76
N VAL A 47 1.12 11.15 4.47
CA VAL A 47 -0.13 11.55 5.08
C VAL A 47 0.10 12.60 6.15
N ARG A 48 1.12 12.41 6.97
CA ARG A 48 1.41 13.36 8.00
C ARG A 48 1.78 14.72 7.42
N ALA A 49 2.64 14.73 6.41
CA ALA A 49 3.04 15.97 5.79
C ALA A 49 1.85 16.69 5.17
N SER A 50 0.98 15.95 4.53
CA SER A 50 -0.19 16.55 3.91
C SER A 50 -1.14 17.11 4.96
N ARG A 51 -1.33 16.36 6.05
CA ARG A 51 -2.19 16.83 7.12
C ARG A 51 -1.65 18.10 7.76
N VAL A 52 -0.35 18.11 8.02
CA VAL A 52 0.26 19.27 8.63
C VAL A 52 0.12 20.48 7.72
N GLN A 53 0.25 20.26 6.43
CA GLN A 53 0.09 21.32 5.47
C GLN A 53 -1.32 21.88 5.49
N MET A 54 -2.30 21.05 5.77
CA MET A 54 -3.69 21.50 5.90
C MET A 54 -3.93 22.24 7.21
N GLY A 55 -3.02 22.12 8.14
CA GLY A 55 -3.19 22.76 9.44
C GLY A 55 -4.16 22.04 10.33
N VAL A 56 -4.33 20.75 10.12
CA VAL A 56 -5.29 19.96 10.88
C VAL A 56 -4.59 19.07 11.87
N ALA A 57 -5.07 19.04 13.10
CA ALA A 57 -4.49 18.19 14.12
C ALA A 57 -4.80 16.73 13.84
N GLN A 58 -3.99 15.84 14.40
CA GLN A 58 -4.16 14.42 14.17
C GLN A 58 -5.55 13.91 14.53
N ASP A 59 -6.07 14.30 15.69
CA ASP A 59 -7.39 13.86 16.12
C ASP A 59 -8.47 14.34 15.19
N GLN A 60 -8.34 15.57 14.74
CA GLN A 60 -9.34 16.14 13.86
C GLN A 60 -9.33 15.44 12.52
N PHE A 61 -8.13 15.12 12.05
CA PHE A 61 -8.05 14.44 10.77
C PHE A 61 -8.62 13.04 10.86
N ALA A 62 -8.39 12.35 11.97
CA ALA A 62 -8.96 11.01 12.13
C ALA A 62 -10.47 11.06 12.04
N LEU A 63 -11.08 12.08 12.62
CA LEU A 63 -12.52 12.25 12.51
C LEU A 63 -12.94 12.51 11.07
N LEU A 64 -12.21 13.34 10.38
CA LEU A 64 -12.55 13.63 8.99
C LEU A 64 -12.47 12.39 8.12
N ALA A 65 -11.50 11.57 8.36
CA ALA A 65 -11.30 10.37 7.57
C ALA A 65 -12.12 9.21 8.08
N LYS A 66 -12.82 9.41 9.21
CA LYS A 66 -13.64 8.37 9.81
C LYS A 66 -12.81 7.16 10.18
N ILE A 67 -11.69 7.40 10.80
CA ILE A 67 -10.79 6.36 11.26
C ILE A 67 -10.60 6.53 12.74
N ASP A 68 -10.52 5.42 13.45
CA ASP A 68 -10.25 5.45 14.87
C ASP A 68 -8.96 6.22 15.11
N ARG A 69 -8.97 7.12 16.07
CA ARG A 69 -7.85 7.98 16.34
C ARG A 69 -6.56 7.21 16.63
N SER A 70 -6.67 6.19 17.44
CA SER A 70 -5.50 5.40 17.80
C SER A 70 -4.92 4.71 16.58
N TYR A 71 -5.79 4.16 15.75
CA TYR A 71 -5.34 3.47 14.56
C TYR A 71 -4.74 4.45 13.56
N TYR A 72 -5.35 5.63 13.44
CA TYR A 72 -4.82 6.63 12.54
C TYR A 72 -3.41 7.04 12.96
N GLY A 73 -3.18 7.18 14.26
CA GLY A 73 -1.85 7.50 14.74
C GLY A 73 -0.83 6.45 14.34
N LYS A 74 -1.25 5.18 14.37
CA LYS A 74 -0.35 4.12 13.96
C LYS A 74 -0.05 4.17 12.47
N LEU A 75 -1.02 4.60 11.68
CA LEU A 75 -0.78 4.75 10.26
C LEU A 75 0.27 5.83 9.99
N GLU A 76 0.17 6.95 10.69
CA GLU A 76 1.15 8.02 10.49
C GLU A 76 2.54 7.62 10.93
N ARG A 77 2.63 6.78 11.95
CA ARG A 77 3.93 6.34 12.44
C ARG A 77 4.52 5.19 11.63
N GLY A 78 3.77 4.70 10.66
CA GLY A 78 4.27 3.59 9.84
C GLY A 78 4.15 2.25 10.52
N GLU A 79 3.37 2.15 11.58
CA GLU A 79 3.19 0.90 12.30
C GLU A 79 2.12 0.02 11.70
N ARG A 80 1.29 0.60 10.83
CA ARG A 80 0.25 -0.12 10.14
C ARG A 80 0.22 0.35 8.71
N GLN A 81 -0.19 -0.52 7.82
CA GLN A 81 -0.39 -0.06 6.46
C GLN A 81 -1.88 -0.10 6.18
N PRO A 82 -2.40 0.82 5.39
CA PRO A 82 -3.83 0.91 5.21
C PRO A 82 -4.35 -0.16 4.28
N SER A 83 -5.59 -0.55 4.49
CA SER A 83 -6.31 -1.28 3.49
C SER A 83 -6.65 -0.29 2.39
N LEU A 84 -7.09 -0.79 1.26
CA LEU A 84 -7.50 0.09 0.19
C LEU A 84 -8.63 1.01 0.66
N ALA A 85 -9.55 0.47 1.44
CA ALA A 85 -10.65 1.28 1.93
C ALA A 85 -10.16 2.44 2.79
N LEU A 86 -9.21 2.15 3.68
CA LEU A 86 -8.68 3.20 4.53
C LEU A 86 -7.87 4.21 3.74
N LEU A 87 -7.14 3.73 2.74
CA LEU A 87 -6.38 4.64 1.90
C LEU A 87 -7.31 5.62 1.21
N LEU A 88 -8.43 5.14 0.70
CA LEU A 88 -9.37 6.03 0.02
C LEU A 88 -10.01 7.01 0.98
N ARG A 89 -10.28 6.59 2.22
CA ARG A 89 -10.80 7.51 3.22
C ARG A 89 -9.81 8.60 3.55
N VAL A 90 -8.55 8.21 3.69
CA VAL A 90 -7.51 9.19 4.00
C VAL A 90 -7.35 10.16 2.84
N ALA A 91 -7.36 9.64 1.61
CA ALA A 91 -7.25 10.52 0.45
C ALA A 91 -8.38 11.53 0.44
N SER A 92 -9.58 11.05 0.71
CA SER A 92 -10.73 11.93 0.74
C SER A 92 -10.56 13.02 1.80
N GLY A 93 -10.09 12.66 2.96
CA GLY A 93 -9.83 13.64 4.01
C GLY A 93 -8.76 14.64 3.62
N LEU A 94 -7.81 14.22 2.81
CA LEU A 94 -6.76 15.12 2.33
C LEU A 94 -7.19 15.88 1.08
N GLU A 95 -8.41 15.65 0.65
CA GLU A 95 -8.97 16.34 -0.52
C GLU A 95 -8.21 16.01 -1.79
N MET A 96 -7.84 14.77 -1.93
CA MET A 96 -7.18 14.31 -3.14
C MET A 96 -7.73 12.95 -3.51
N SER A 97 -7.45 12.50 -4.72
CA SER A 97 -7.89 11.19 -5.15
C SER A 97 -6.98 10.13 -4.56
N GLY A 98 -7.48 8.90 -4.49
CA GLY A 98 -6.63 7.80 -4.05
C GLY A 98 -5.44 7.63 -4.96
N ALA A 99 -5.64 7.86 -6.26
CA ALA A 99 -4.53 7.74 -7.21
C ALA A 99 -3.45 8.76 -6.91
N GLU A 100 -3.83 9.97 -6.57
CA GLU A 100 -2.85 10.98 -6.24
C GLU A 100 -2.10 10.62 -4.96
N LEU A 101 -2.83 10.12 -3.98
CA LEU A 101 -2.18 9.72 -2.74
C LEU A 101 -1.17 8.62 -2.98
N VAL A 102 -1.54 7.61 -3.78
CA VAL A 102 -0.62 6.53 -4.09
C VAL A 102 0.59 7.07 -4.84
N ALA A 103 0.38 7.99 -5.77
CA ALA A 103 1.49 8.57 -6.51
C ALA A 103 2.47 9.28 -5.58
N ARG A 104 1.95 9.96 -4.59
CA ARG A 104 2.81 10.64 -3.62
C ARG A 104 3.58 9.64 -2.77
N VAL A 105 2.94 8.54 -2.42
CA VAL A 105 3.63 7.50 -1.66
C VAL A 105 4.75 6.90 -2.50
N GLU A 106 4.47 6.64 -3.75
CA GLU A 106 5.50 6.09 -4.62
C GLU A 106 6.66 7.07 -4.79
N SER A 107 6.35 8.34 -4.93
CA SER A 107 7.37 9.35 -5.03
C SER A 107 8.22 9.42 -3.77
N ALA A 108 7.59 9.30 -2.63
CA ALA A 108 8.33 9.35 -1.37
C ALA A 108 9.29 8.18 -1.27
N MET A 109 8.86 7.01 -1.74
CA MET A 109 9.73 5.86 -1.73
C MET A 109 10.91 6.04 -2.66
N ASP A 110 10.65 6.59 -3.83
CA ASP A 110 11.72 6.84 -4.79
C ASP A 110 12.59 7.99 -4.36
N GLY A 111 11.97 9.00 -3.82
CA GLY A 111 12.69 10.19 -3.43
C GLY A 111 13.75 9.94 -2.41
N SER A 112 13.56 8.93 -1.58
CA SER A 112 14.55 8.62 -0.58
C SER A 112 15.83 8.14 -1.23
N LYS A 113 15.77 7.77 -2.48
CA LYS A 113 16.94 7.28 -3.14
C LYS A 113 17.78 8.38 -3.72
N SER A 114 17.16 9.30 -4.41
CA SER A 114 17.94 10.31 -5.05
C SER A 114 17.11 11.42 -5.61
N PRO A 115 16.56 12.23 -4.76
CA PRO A 115 15.69 13.29 -5.24
C PRO A 115 16.41 14.30 -6.11
N GLU A 116 17.67 14.53 -5.84
CA GLU A 116 18.40 15.49 -6.62
C GLU A 116 18.57 15.07 -8.04
N ARG A 117 18.68 13.79 -8.24
CA ARG A 117 18.85 13.31 -9.56
C ARG A 117 17.69 13.66 -10.42
N ARG A 118 16.50 13.56 -9.88
CA ARG A 118 15.33 13.91 -10.62
C ARG A 118 15.22 15.38 -10.83
N ALA A 119 15.62 16.15 -9.88
CA ALA A 119 15.56 17.57 -10.00
C ALA A 119 16.48 18.09 -11.08
N LYS A 120 17.54 17.39 -11.32
CA LYS A 120 18.45 17.82 -12.32
C LYS A 120 18.01 17.56 -13.71
N ARG A 121 17.06 16.72 -13.87
CA ARG A 121 16.65 16.38 -15.19
C ARG A 121 15.76 17.35 -15.78
#